data_5995f7c8245b2e57047d45f30e7c0102
#
_entry.id   5995f7c8245b2e57047d45f30e7c0102
#
_cell.length_a   1.000
_cell.length_b   1.000
_cell.length_c   1.000
_cell.angle_alpha   90.00
_cell.angle_beta   90.00
_cell.angle_gamma   90.00
#
_symmetry.space_group_name_H-M   'P 1'
#
loop_
_entity.id
_entity.type
_entity.pdbx_description
1 polymer ?
#
loop_
_entity_poly.entity_id
_entity_poly.type
_entity_poly.pdbx_seq_one_letter_code
_entity_poly.pdbx_strand_id
1 'polypeptide(L)'
;VTWYGQFNTDEIIAGFFPDGYIGSAIEVGAAHGTVSSNTYHFELKGWLCLCIEPNPRLYAALRNNRKHHLPYAVGDNNTNGVPFTIVTLSNGDESAISGLRVDNRLVETHPVI
;
A
#
# COMPACT_ATOMS: atom_id res chain seq x y z
N VAL A 1 14.99 17.34 2.08
CA VAL A 1 14.00 16.32 2.51
C VAL A 1 13.32 15.75 1.29
N THR A 2 13.18 14.43 1.24
CA THR A 2 12.50 13.74 0.15
C THR A 2 11.12 13.31 0.61
N TRP A 3 10.13 13.60 -0.21
CA TRP A 3 8.75 13.18 -0.01
C TRP A 3 8.37 12.16 -1.08
N TYR A 4 7.61 11.15 -0.70
CA TYR A 4 7.25 10.00 -1.55
C TYR A 4 5.76 9.96 -1.87
N GLY A 5 4.94 10.56 -1.03
CA GLY A 5 3.49 10.50 -1.16
C GLY A 5 2.96 11.18 -2.41
N GLN A 6 1.90 10.61 -2.95
CA GLN A 6 1.17 11.25 -4.03
C GLN A 6 0.62 12.61 -3.55
N PHE A 7 0.75 13.64 -4.37
CA PHE A 7 0.34 15.01 -4.02
C PHE A 7 0.98 15.54 -2.72
N ASN A 8 2.18 15.05 -2.39
CA ASN A 8 2.89 15.41 -1.17
C ASN A 8 2.08 15.16 0.11
N THR A 9 1.29 14.10 0.11
CA THR A 9 0.43 13.75 1.26
C THR A 9 1.28 13.49 2.52
N ASP A 10 2.42 12.85 2.40
CA ASP A 10 3.33 12.60 3.53
C ASP A 10 3.91 13.91 4.11
N GLU A 11 4.20 14.90 3.28
CA GLU A 11 4.61 16.22 3.76
C GLU A 11 3.50 16.88 4.59
N ILE A 12 2.26 16.78 4.12
CA ILE A 12 1.10 17.33 4.83
C ILE A 12 0.92 16.61 6.18
N ILE A 13 1.03 15.28 6.18
CA ILE A 13 0.92 14.48 7.41
C ILE A 13 2.01 14.89 8.41
N ALA A 14 3.24 15.06 7.95
CA ALA A 14 4.36 15.44 8.82
C ALA A 14 4.10 16.76 9.55
N GLY A 15 3.36 17.67 8.94
CA GLY A 15 3.00 18.96 9.54
C GLY A 15 2.12 18.86 10.79
N PHE A 16 1.51 17.70 11.04
CA PHE A 16 0.67 17.48 12.23
C PHE A 16 1.46 17.00 13.45
N PHE A 17 2.74 16.70 13.28
CA PHE A 17 3.56 16.16 14.37
C PHE A 17 4.76 17.09 14.66
N PRO A 18 5.18 17.18 15.92
CA PRO A 18 6.38 17.98 16.24
C PRO A 18 7.63 17.39 15.62
N ASP A 19 8.63 18.25 15.39
CA ASP A 19 9.93 17.81 14.89
C ASP A 19 10.53 16.73 15.79
N GLY A 20 11.06 15.68 15.19
CA GLY A 20 11.66 14.57 15.93
C GLY A 20 10.70 13.58 16.54
N TYR A 21 9.39 13.79 16.39
CA TYR A 21 8.40 12.82 16.85
C TYR A 21 8.55 11.50 16.11
N ILE A 22 8.55 10.40 16.86
CA ILE A 22 8.62 9.04 16.32
C ILE A 22 7.33 8.32 16.73
N GLY A 23 6.54 7.95 15.75
CA GLY A 23 5.25 7.31 15.96
C GLY A 23 5.12 5.97 15.27
N SER A 24 3.88 5.60 15.00
CA SER A 24 3.55 4.39 14.24
C SER A 24 2.48 4.70 13.20
N ALA A 25 2.45 3.90 12.14
CA ALA A 25 1.52 4.07 11.05
C ALA A 25 1.14 2.73 10.43
N ILE A 26 -0.04 2.68 9.84
CA ILE A 26 -0.48 1.55 9.02
C ILE A 26 -0.82 2.10 7.64
N GLU A 27 -0.21 1.54 6.61
CA GLU A 27 -0.52 1.89 5.22
C GLU A 27 -1.27 0.75 4.56
N VAL A 28 -2.53 0.98 4.24
CA VAL A 28 -3.39 0.03 3.55
C VAL A 28 -3.30 0.28 2.06
N GLY A 29 -3.01 -0.77 1.29
CA GLY A 29 -2.78 -0.62 -0.15
C GLY A 29 -1.40 -0.03 -0.45
N ALA A 30 -0.37 -0.59 0.18
CA ALA A 30 0.98 -0.03 0.13
C ALA A 30 1.70 -0.19 -1.22
N ALA A 31 1.17 -1.00 -2.14
CA ALA A 31 1.77 -1.29 -3.44
C ALA A 31 3.23 -1.74 -3.30
N HIS A 32 4.17 -1.10 -4.00
CA HIS A 32 5.60 -1.42 -3.88
C HIS A 32 6.23 -0.95 -2.58
N GLY A 33 5.56 -0.10 -1.83
CA GLY A 33 6.00 0.41 -0.53
C GLY A 33 6.83 1.68 -0.56
N THR A 34 7.20 2.19 -1.71
CA THR A 34 8.04 3.40 -1.83
C THR A 34 7.38 4.47 -2.69
N VAL A 35 7.19 4.23 -3.98
CA VAL A 35 6.56 5.18 -4.89
C VAL A 35 5.13 5.43 -4.46
N SER A 36 4.75 6.68 -4.32
CA SER A 36 3.43 7.12 -3.84
C SER A 36 3.09 6.65 -2.42
N SER A 37 4.07 6.25 -1.65
CA SER A 37 3.86 5.84 -0.25
C SER A 37 3.67 7.05 0.65
N ASN A 38 2.67 6.97 1.51
CA ASN A 38 2.42 7.99 2.52
C ASN A 38 3.20 7.75 3.81
N THR A 39 3.81 6.59 3.99
CA THR A 39 4.50 6.24 5.24
C THR A 39 6.00 5.97 5.08
N TYR A 40 6.52 5.84 3.87
CA TYR A 40 7.93 5.51 3.68
C TYR A 40 8.86 6.56 4.26
N HIS A 41 8.54 7.83 4.08
CA HIS A 41 9.29 8.93 4.70
C HIS A 41 9.41 8.74 6.21
N PHE A 42 8.31 8.35 6.85
CA PHE A 42 8.27 8.16 8.30
C PHE A 42 9.05 6.92 8.74
N GLU A 43 8.99 5.83 7.98
CA GLU A 43 9.80 4.65 8.27
C GLU A 43 11.29 4.98 8.22
N LEU A 44 11.72 5.77 7.24
CA LEU A 44 13.12 6.23 7.15
C LEU A 44 13.54 7.10 8.34
N LYS A 45 12.57 7.74 9.00
CA LYS A 45 12.78 8.53 10.22
C LYS A 45 12.69 7.70 11.49
N GLY A 46 12.46 6.40 11.39
CA GLY A 46 12.42 5.51 12.54
C GLY A 46 11.02 5.14 13.06
N TRP A 47 9.96 5.57 12.39
CA TRP A 47 8.60 5.17 12.75
C TRP A 47 8.39 3.68 12.54
N LEU A 48 7.53 3.09 13.35
CA LEU A 48 7.05 1.73 13.15
C LEU A 48 5.88 1.77 12.16
N CYS A 49 6.12 1.26 10.94
CA CYS A 49 5.11 1.29 9.88
C CYS A 49 4.76 -0.13 9.44
N LEU A 50 3.48 -0.45 9.40
CA LEU A 50 2.96 -1.70 8.85
C LEU A 50 2.34 -1.43 7.49
N CYS A 51 2.81 -2.16 6.48
CA CYS A 51 2.33 -2.02 5.11
C CYS A 51 1.50 -3.25 4.72
N ILE A 52 0.33 -3.03 4.17
CA ILE A 52 -0.60 -4.10 3.80
C ILE A 52 -0.90 -4.00 2.30
N GLU A 53 -0.65 -5.10 1.58
CA GLU A 53 -0.87 -5.14 0.14
C GLU A 53 -1.34 -6.52 -0.30
N PRO A 54 -2.54 -6.66 -0.89
CA PRO A 54 -3.09 -7.95 -1.30
C PRO A 54 -2.61 -8.46 -2.65
N ASN A 55 -2.12 -7.58 -3.55
CA ASN A 55 -1.67 -7.99 -4.86
C ASN A 55 -0.34 -8.75 -4.73
N PRO A 56 -0.27 -10.05 -5.13
CA PRO A 56 0.91 -10.85 -4.90
C PRO A 56 2.19 -10.30 -5.55
N ARG A 57 2.07 -9.70 -6.73
CA ARG A 57 3.22 -9.15 -7.44
C ARG A 57 3.74 -7.88 -6.80
N LEU A 58 2.84 -7.00 -6.39
CA LEU A 58 3.21 -5.79 -5.65
C LEU A 58 3.75 -6.14 -4.28
N TYR A 59 3.15 -7.12 -3.60
CA TYR A 59 3.63 -7.57 -2.31
C TYR A 59 5.04 -8.13 -2.37
N ALA A 60 5.40 -8.84 -3.44
CA ALA A 60 6.75 -9.36 -3.62
C ALA A 60 7.79 -8.20 -3.62
N ALA A 61 7.48 -7.08 -4.24
CA ALA A 61 8.32 -5.89 -4.19
C ALA A 61 8.28 -5.21 -2.82
N LEU A 62 7.11 -5.12 -2.21
CA LEU A 62 6.93 -4.54 -0.87
C LEU A 62 7.80 -5.22 0.17
N ARG A 63 7.87 -6.54 0.16
CA ARG A 63 8.71 -7.32 1.08
C ARG A 63 10.17 -6.90 1.06
N ASN A 64 10.67 -6.52 -0.12
CA ASN A 64 12.06 -6.10 -0.28
C ASN A 64 12.27 -4.64 0.11
N ASN A 65 11.22 -3.84 0.10
CA ASN A 65 11.35 -2.38 0.24
C ASN A 65 10.99 -1.88 1.64
N ARG A 66 10.19 -2.63 2.39
CA ARG A 66 9.69 -2.17 3.69
C ARG A 66 9.92 -3.24 4.77
N LYS A 67 9.97 -2.77 6.03
CA LYS A 67 10.36 -3.62 7.16
C LYS A 67 9.23 -4.53 7.65
N HIS A 68 8.02 -4.00 7.73
CA HIS A 68 6.86 -4.72 8.25
C HIS A 68 5.75 -4.72 7.20
N HIS A 69 5.27 -5.90 6.86
CA HIS A 69 4.38 -6.06 5.72
C HIS A 69 3.47 -7.27 5.90
N LEU A 70 2.27 -7.21 5.34
CA LEU A 70 1.29 -8.30 5.32
C LEU A 70 0.65 -8.43 3.95
N PRO A 71 0.48 -9.67 3.45
CA PRO A 71 -0.08 -9.91 2.11
C PRO A 71 -1.61 -10.06 2.16
N TYR A 72 -2.31 -9.11 2.76
CA TYR A 72 -3.75 -9.21 2.95
C TYR A 72 -4.49 -8.04 2.33
N ALA A 73 -5.77 -8.24 2.04
CA ALA A 73 -6.71 -7.15 1.86
C ALA A 73 -7.35 -6.82 3.21
N VAL A 74 -7.67 -5.56 3.41
CA VAL A 74 -8.40 -5.11 4.59
C VAL A 74 -9.88 -5.05 4.24
N GLY A 75 -10.70 -5.72 5.02
CA GLY A 75 -12.14 -5.78 4.85
C GLY A 75 -12.86 -5.87 6.19
N ASP A 76 -14.17 -6.03 6.12
CA ASP A 76 -15.02 -6.09 7.31
C ASP A 76 -15.22 -7.52 7.86
N ASN A 77 -14.61 -8.52 7.22
CA ASN A 77 -14.71 -9.93 7.59
C ASN A 77 -13.34 -10.59 7.58
N ASN A 78 -13.14 -11.52 8.51
CA ASN A 78 -11.99 -12.43 8.50
C ASN A 78 -12.32 -13.66 7.66
N THR A 79 -12.25 -13.53 6.34
CA THR A 79 -12.48 -14.63 5.41
C THR A 79 -11.28 -14.83 4.51
N ASN A 80 -10.95 -16.09 4.23
CA ASN A 80 -9.93 -16.46 3.26
C ASN A 80 -10.55 -16.71 1.89
N GLY A 81 -9.74 -16.55 0.84
CA GLY A 81 -10.17 -16.90 -0.51
C GLY A 81 -11.14 -15.91 -1.14
N VAL A 82 -11.28 -14.72 -0.59
CA VAL A 82 -12.11 -13.66 -1.20
C VAL A 82 -11.44 -13.19 -2.49
N PRO A 83 -12.17 -13.11 -3.62
CA PRO A 83 -11.60 -12.62 -4.87
C PRO A 83 -11.12 -11.18 -4.74
N PHE A 84 -9.90 -10.93 -5.15
CA PHE A 84 -9.33 -9.59 -5.26
C PHE A 84 -9.14 -9.27 -6.74
N THR A 85 -9.73 -8.16 -7.18
CA THR A 85 -9.70 -7.77 -8.58
C THR A 85 -8.49 -6.90 -8.86
N ILE A 86 -7.64 -7.35 -9.80
CA ILE A 86 -6.48 -6.59 -10.26
C ILE A 86 -6.83 -5.94 -11.58
N VAL A 87 -6.76 -4.61 -11.63
CA VAL A 87 -6.99 -3.85 -12.84
C VAL A 87 -5.66 -3.68 -13.58
N THR A 88 -5.60 -4.22 -14.80
CA THR A 88 -4.42 -4.09 -15.65
C THR A 88 -4.65 -2.97 -16.66
N LEU A 89 -3.69 -2.06 -16.74
CA LEU A 89 -3.73 -0.96 -17.68
C LEU A 89 -3.31 -1.42 -19.09
N SER A 90 -3.60 -0.60 -20.10
CA SER A 90 -3.30 -0.93 -21.48
C SER A 90 -1.81 -1.14 -21.77
N ASN A 91 -0.93 -0.58 -20.94
CA ASN A 91 0.52 -0.78 -21.02
C ASN A 91 1.01 -2.05 -20.29
N GLY A 92 0.11 -2.82 -19.69
CA GLY A 92 0.44 -4.01 -18.91
C GLY A 92 0.69 -3.77 -17.42
N ASP A 93 0.74 -2.53 -16.98
CA ASP A 93 0.91 -2.21 -15.56
C ASP A 93 -0.36 -2.49 -14.76
N GLU A 94 -0.20 -2.90 -13.50
CA GLU A 94 -1.32 -3.11 -12.62
C GLU A 94 -1.72 -1.80 -11.94
N SER A 95 -3.03 -1.54 -11.93
CA SER A 95 -3.55 -0.29 -11.42
C SER A 95 -3.64 -0.26 -9.89
N ALA A 96 -3.36 0.89 -9.32
CA ALA A 96 -3.58 1.16 -7.89
C ALA A 96 -5.07 1.13 -7.50
N ILE A 97 -5.99 1.15 -8.45
CA ILE A 97 -7.42 1.04 -8.17
C ILE A 97 -7.91 -0.40 -8.06
N SER A 98 -7.03 -1.39 -8.11
CA SER A 98 -7.37 -2.79 -7.84
C SER A 98 -7.98 -2.93 -6.44
N GLY A 99 -8.93 -3.84 -6.28
CA GLY A 99 -9.62 -3.97 -5.00
C GLY A 99 -10.51 -5.19 -4.89
N LEU A 100 -11.22 -5.31 -3.77
CA LEU A 100 -12.16 -6.41 -3.51
C LEU A 100 -13.40 -6.32 -4.40
N ARG A 101 -13.80 -5.11 -4.78
CA ARG A 101 -14.88 -4.86 -5.74
C ARG A 101 -14.44 -3.80 -6.72
N VAL A 102 -14.34 -4.18 -7.98
CA VAL A 102 -14.10 -3.23 -9.06
C VAL A 102 -15.05 -3.59 -10.19
N ASP A 103 -15.90 -2.66 -10.53
CA ASP A 103 -16.74 -2.79 -11.71
C ASP A 103 -15.91 -2.44 -12.94
N ASN A 104 -15.42 -3.46 -13.66
CA ASN A 104 -14.52 -3.19 -14.73
C ASN A 104 -14.38 -4.26 -15.79
N ARG A 105 -13.84 -3.86 -16.93
CA ARG A 105 -13.77 -4.61 -18.18
C ARG A 105 -12.43 -5.26 -18.47
N LEU A 106 -11.38 -4.87 -17.76
CA LEU A 106 -10.02 -5.37 -17.97
C LEU A 106 -9.43 -5.80 -16.65
N VAL A 107 -9.95 -6.90 -16.12
CA VAL A 107 -9.62 -7.32 -14.77
C VAL A 107 -9.17 -8.76 -14.73
N GLU A 108 -8.20 -9.03 -13.89
CA GLU A 108 -7.89 -10.36 -13.39
C GLU A 108 -8.40 -10.46 -11.95
N THR A 109 -8.94 -11.60 -11.59
CA THR A 109 -9.39 -11.86 -10.22
C THR A 109 -8.45 -12.86 -9.58
N HIS A 110 -7.94 -12.50 -8.41
CA HIS A 110 -7.06 -13.34 -7.63
C HIS A 110 -7.69 -13.63 -6.28
N PRO A 111 -7.54 -14.85 -5.73
CA PRO A 111 -7.98 -15.12 -4.37
C PRO A 111 -7.12 -14.32 -3.39
N VAL A 112 -7.77 -13.75 -2.40
CA VAL A 112 -7.10 -13.06 -1.29
C VAL A 112 -6.98 -14.02 -0.13
N ILE A 113 -5.80 -14.09 0.40
CA ILE A 113 -5.49 -14.97 1.52
C ILE A 113 -5.83 -14.29 2.84
#